data_d1cb26957df345f52672c1e8c1216b82
#
_entry.id   d1cb26957df345f52672c1e8c1216b82
#
_cell.length_a   1.000
_cell.length_b   1.000
_cell.length_c   1.000
_cell.angle_alpha   90.00
_cell.angle_beta   90.00
_cell.angle_gamma   90.00
#
_symmetry.space_group_name_H-M   'P 1'
#
loop_
_entity.id
_entity.type
_entity.pdbx_description
1 polymer ?
#
loop_
_entity_poly.entity_id
_entity_poly.type
_entity_poly.pdbx_seq_one_letter_code
_entity_poly.pdbx_strand_id
1 'polypeptide(L)' 'MTEPTPLVTILCAQCSRHAQVRRGEPLPEGWAEHVGLLSCSETCRELLRSMGLIPDE' A
#
# COMPACT_ATOMS: atom_id res chain seq x y z
N MET A 1 -26.70 -4.77 17.81
CA MET A 1 -26.31 -4.23 16.49
C MET A 1 -24.78 -4.19 16.38
N THR A 2 -24.25 -4.75 15.33
CA THR A 2 -22.81 -4.82 15.18
C THR A 2 -22.30 -3.55 14.50
N GLU A 3 -21.27 -2.94 15.06
CA GLU A 3 -20.68 -1.77 14.47
C GLU A 3 -19.88 -2.18 13.22
N PRO A 4 -19.95 -1.38 12.15
CA PRO A 4 -19.16 -1.68 10.97
C PRO A 4 -17.67 -1.52 11.25
N THR A 5 -16.88 -2.37 10.61
CA THR A 5 -15.43 -2.27 10.73
C THR A 5 -14.97 -0.95 10.09
N PRO A 6 -14.19 -0.15 10.80
CA PRO A 6 -13.73 1.12 10.25
C PRO A 6 -12.81 0.89 9.06
N LEU A 7 -12.94 1.75 8.06
CA LEU A 7 -12.07 1.71 6.89
C LEU A 7 -10.81 2.51 7.17
N VAL A 8 -9.70 2.00 6.69
CA VAL A 8 -8.40 2.66 6.81
C VAL A 8 -7.98 3.08 5.41
N THR A 9 -7.55 4.34 5.28
CA THR A 9 -7.07 4.84 4.01
C THR A 9 -5.57 4.56 3.89
N ILE A 10 -5.17 3.93 2.81
CA ILE A 10 -3.77 3.67 2.53
C ILE A 10 -3.34 4.51 1.33
N LEU A 11 -2.10 4.92 1.34
CA LEU A 11 -1.56 5.79 0.28
C LEU A 11 -0.33 5.14 -0.34
N CYS A 12 -0.26 5.26 -1.67
CA CYS A 12 0.93 4.83 -2.39
C CYS A 12 2.05 5.86 -2.14
N ALA A 13 3.23 5.36 -1.76
CA ALA A 13 4.35 6.26 -1.47
C ALA A 13 4.91 6.93 -2.74
N GLN A 14 4.57 6.40 -3.90
CA GLN A 14 5.12 6.92 -5.15
C GLN A 14 4.17 7.88 -5.88
N CYS A 15 2.94 7.47 -6.08
CA CYS A 15 2.01 8.26 -6.90
C CYS A 15 0.88 8.91 -6.09
N SER A 16 0.86 8.70 -4.80
CA SER A 16 -0.15 9.24 -3.89
C SER A 16 -1.57 8.70 -4.14
N ARG A 17 -1.68 7.63 -4.90
CA ARG A 17 -2.98 6.98 -5.07
C ARG A 17 -3.43 6.45 -3.72
N HIS A 18 -4.69 6.58 -3.43
CA HIS A 18 -5.23 6.11 -2.16
C HIS A 18 -6.29 5.04 -2.38
N ALA A 19 -6.48 4.21 -1.38
CA ALA A 19 -7.50 3.19 -1.38
C ALA A 19 -7.99 2.99 0.05
N GLN A 20 -9.18 2.45 0.19
CA GLN A 20 -9.73 2.17 1.50
C GLN A 20 -9.80 0.66 1.71
N VAL A 21 -9.30 0.21 2.84
CA VAL A 21 -9.29 -1.20 3.19
C VAL A 21 -9.85 -1.34 4.59
N ARG A 22 -10.38 -2.52 4.89
CA ARG A 22 -10.84 -2.80 6.23
C ARG A 22 -9.68 -3.29 7.07
N ARG A 23 -9.71 -2.90 8.33
CA ARG A 23 -8.66 -3.30 9.26
C ARG A 23 -8.62 -4.83 9.36
N GLY A 24 -7.44 -5.39 9.22
CA GLY A 24 -7.24 -6.82 9.30
C GLY A 24 -7.38 -7.56 7.98
N GLU A 25 -7.79 -6.87 6.92
CA GLU A 25 -7.86 -7.48 5.61
C GLU A 25 -6.56 -7.29 4.84
N PRO A 26 -6.27 -8.19 3.89
CA PRO A 26 -5.08 -8.04 3.06
C PRO A 26 -5.19 -6.81 2.16
N LEU A 27 -4.07 -6.38 1.64
CA LEU A 27 -4.04 -5.25 0.73
C LEU A 27 -4.82 -5.55 -0.55
N PRO A 28 -5.38 -4.52 -1.20
CA PRO A 28 -6.07 -4.71 -2.47
C PRO A 28 -5.14 -5.29 -3.52
N GLU A 29 -5.74 -5.84 -4.57
CA GLU A 29 -4.96 -6.42 -5.65
C GLU A 29 -4.01 -5.37 -6.24
N GLY A 30 -2.77 -5.77 -6.45
CA GLY A 30 -1.74 -4.88 -6.99
C GLY A 30 -0.97 -4.11 -5.94
N TRP A 31 -1.53 -3.97 -4.74
CA TRP A 31 -0.84 -3.24 -3.67
C TRP A 31 0.15 -4.15 -2.95
N ALA A 32 1.22 -3.53 -2.48
CA ALA A 32 2.23 -4.25 -1.70
C ALA A 32 2.83 -3.30 -0.67
N GLU A 33 3.31 -3.87 0.43
CA GLU A 33 3.96 -3.10 1.47
C GLU A 33 5.39 -3.58 1.63
N HIS A 34 6.31 -2.62 1.68
CA HIS A 34 7.72 -2.91 1.89
C HIS A 34 8.31 -1.88 2.84
N VAL A 35 8.83 -2.34 3.98
CA VAL A 35 9.51 -1.49 4.96
C VAL A 35 8.65 -0.27 5.35
N GLY A 36 7.35 -0.51 5.52
CA GLY A 36 6.43 0.56 5.90
C GLY A 36 5.96 1.44 4.76
N LEU A 37 6.42 1.19 3.54
CA LEU A 37 5.99 1.95 2.37
C LEU A 37 5.03 1.11 1.55
N LEU A 38 3.98 1.76 1.05
CA LEU A 38 2.97 1.10 0.25
C LEU A 38 3.11 1.48 -1.22
N SER A 39 2.91 0.52 -2.09
CA SER A 39 2.90 0.75 -3.53
C SER A 39 1.59 0.22 -4.10
N CYS A 40 0.99 0.97 -5.00
CA CYS A 40 -0.30 0.59 -5.57
C CYS A 40 -0.17 -0.34 -6.77
N SER A 41 1.04 -0.49 -7.29
CA SER A 41 1.27 -1.35 -8.43
C SER A 41 2.75 -1.75 -8.47
N GLU A 42 3.05 -2.74 -9.30
CA GLU A 42 4.42 -3.17 -9.46
C GLU A 42 5.31 -2.06 -10.01
N THR A 43 4.76 -1.23 -10.88
CA THR A 43 5.51 -0.10 -11.43
C THR A 43 5.94 0.84 -10.32
N CYS A 44 5.03 1.19 -9.41
CA CYS A 44 5.37 2.06 -8.28
C CYS A 44 6.39 1.39 -7.37
N ARG A 45 6.26 0.08 -7.15
CA ARG A 45 7.22 -0.64 -6.32
C ARG A 45 8.62 -0.57 -6.93
N GLU A 46 8.72 -0.74 -8.24
CA GLU A 46 10.03 -0.67 -8.89
C GLU A 46 10.61 0.73 -8.84
N LEU A 47 9.77 1.75 -8.93
CA LEU A 47 10.24 3.12 -8.80
C LEU A 47 10.78 3.37 -7.39
N LEU A 48 10.09 2.88 -6.36
CA LEU A 48 10.57 3.02 -4.99
C LEU A 48 11.90 2.31 -4.80
N ARG A 49 12.04 1.14 -5.39
CA ARG A 49 13.29 0.40 -5.31
C ARG A 49 14.41 1.15 -6.03
N SER A 50 14.10 1.71 -7.19
CA SER A 50 15.07 2.47 -7.96
C SER A 50 15.56 3.70 -7.21
N MET A 51 14.69 4.28 -6.40
CA MET A 51 15.06 5.45 -5.60
C MET A 51 15.77 5.07 -4.29
N GLY A 52 15.89 3.79 -4.03
CA GLY A 52 16.55 3.32 -2.82
C GLY A 52 15.70 3.38 -1.58
N LEU A 53 14.39 3.57 -1.73
CA LEU A 53 13.50 3.68 -0.58
C LEU A 53 13.10 2.32 -0.03
N ILE A 54 13.17 1.27 -0.84
CA ILE A 54 12.92 -0.08 -0.40
C ILE A 54 14.10 -0.97 -0.79
N PRO A 55 14.36 -2.04 -0.04
CA PRO A 55 15.50 -2.89 -0.32
C PRO A 55 15.35 -3.60 -1.66
N ASP A 56 16.47 -3.77 -2.33
CA ASP A 56 16.53 -4.48 -3.59
C ASP A 56 16.94 -5.91 -3.27
N GLU A 57 16.01 -6.80 -3.42
CA GLU A 57 16.30 -8.20 -3.15
C GLU A 57 16.48 -8.97 -4.43
#